data_ecca11c06af784eaed5789c82d92f9ef
#
_entry.id   ecca11c06af784eaed5789c82d92f9ef
#
_cell.length_a   1.000
_cell.length_b   1.000
_cell.length_c   1.000
_cell.angle_alpha   90.00
_cell.angle_beta   90.00
_cell.angle_gamma   90.00
#
_symmetry.space_group_name_H-M   'P 1'
#
loop_
_entity.id
_entity.type
_entity.pdbx_description
1 polymer ?
#
loop_
_entity_poly.entity_id
_entity_poly.type
_entity_poly.pdbx_seq_one_letter_code
_entity_poly.pdbx_strand_id
1 'polypeptide(L)'
;MFKVGIIGVGYVGSIHLEKFSCIDGVCITAISDVDSAKVREAKLKFNVKSTYSDHRSLLEKADLDLVVICVANHLHHDLTIEALELGHNVLCEKPMALNLKDARAMIEVSKRMKKTLLIVNNFRWDYLNPSIFQLKSMIDSGWFGRIYHIRLNRIRSKTFPFNDYSRWNLDSRLSGGGVLIDLGPHMIDLGMWLASEYRVNAVLGSTDQGLLKLEKIDDFASGIIKLESGVTLQVDLSWSSHHKPSW
;
A
#
# COMPACT_ATOMS: atom_id res chain seq x y z
N MET A 1 15.50 7.00 20.90
CA MET A 1 14.32 7.46 20.14
C MET A 1 14.47 6.95 18.71
N PHE A 2 13.49 6.25 18.19
CA PHE A 2 13.51 5.65 16.85
C PHE A 2 13.27 6.74 15.80
N LYS A 3 14.19 6.89 14.82
CA LYS A 3 14.23 8.01 13.90
C LYS A 3 13.61 7.62 12.57
N VAL A 4 12.59 8.36 12.14
CA VAL A 4 11.85 8.10 10.91
C VAL A 4 12.06 9.25 9.92
N GLY A 5 12.37 8.89 8.67
CA GLY A 5 12.35 9.78 7.52
C GLY A 5 11.19 9.45 6.59
N ILE A 6 10.51 10.46 6.02
CA ILE A 6 9.39 10.24 5.11
C ILE A 6 9.67 10.92 3.76
N ILE A 7 9.61 10.11 2.70
CA ILE A 7 9.74 10.55 1.31
C ILE A 7 8.34 10.59 0.67
N GLY A 8 7.91 11.79 0.25
CA GLY A 8 6.57 12.06 -0.22
C GLY A 8 5.64 12.47 0.92
N VAL A 9 5.29 13.75 1.01
CA VAL A 9 4.39 14.31 2.03
C VAL A 9 3.04 14.73 1.43
N GLY A 10 2.59 14.02 0.40
CA GLY A 10 1.24 14.11 -0.15
C GLY A 10 0.18 13.58 0.83
N TYR A 11 -1.01 13.24 0.31
CA TYR A 11 -2.13 12.75 1.11
C TYR A 11 -1.74 11.54 2.00
N VAL A 12 -1.15 10.49 1.42
CA VAL A 12 -0.75 9.29 2.18
C VAL A 12 0.40 9.60 3.14
N GLY A 13 1.40 10.36 2.69
CA GLY A 13 2.52 10.76 3.55
C GLY A 13 2.07 11.59 4.75
N SER A 14 1.04 12.44 4.61
CA SER A 14 0.48 13.19 5.75
C SER A 14 -0.20 12.27 6.78
N ILE A 15 -0.81 11.17 6.35
CA ILE A 15 -1.36 10.15 7.26
C ILE A 15 -0.22 9.47 8.03
N HIS A 16 0.87 9.11 7.36
CA HIS A 16 2.03 8.53 8.04
C HIS A 16 2.67 9.52 9.03
N LEU A 17 2.80 10.79 8.65
CA LEU A 17 3.26 11.84 9.56
C LEU A 17 2.40 11.88 10.83
N GLU A 18 1.08 11.92 10.68
CA GLU A 18 0.15 11.92 11.82
C GLU A 18 0.31 10.68 12.68
N LYS A 19 0.34 9.49 12.08
CA LYS A 19 0.41 8.23 12.85
C LYS A 19 1.74 8.07 13.57
N PHE A 20 2.87 8.32 12.89
CA PHE A 20 4.19 8.22 13.53
C PHE A 20 4.38 9.27 14.64
N SER A 21 3.77 10.46 14.52
CA SER A 21 3.85 11.48 15.56
C SER A 21 3.14 11.09 16.88
N CYS A 22 2.24 10.11 16.83
CA CYS A 22 1.49 9.60 17.98
C CYS A 22 2.13 8.38 18.65
N ILE A 23 3.28 7.89 18.17
CA ILE A 23 3.92 6.69 18.70
C ILE A 23 5.02 7.10 19.70
N ASP A 24 4.88 6.65 20.94
CA ASP A 24 5.89 6.91 21.98
C ASP A 24 7.25 6.31 21.58
N GLY A 25 8.31 7.09 21.78
CA GLY A 25 9.68 6.68 21.44
C GLY A 25 10.04 6.83 19.96
N VAL A 26 9.12 7.26 19.08
CA VAL A 26 9.36 7.56 17.68
C VAL A 26 9.51 9.07 17.46
N CYS A 27 10.40 9.44 16.54
CA CYS A 27 10.60 10.83 16.13
C CYS A 27 10.72 10.92 14.61
N ILE A 28 9.89 11.76 14.00
CA ILE A 28 10.04 12.11 12.58
C ILE A 28 11.14 13.17 12.48
N THR A 29 12.32 12.76 12.02
CA THR A 29 13.51 13.62 11.99
C THR A 29 13.70 14.30 10.65
N ALA A 30 13.21 13.72 9.57
CA ALA A 30 13.43 14.21 8.21
C ALA A 30 12.23 13.96 7.30
N ILE A 31 11.95 14.89 6.39
CA ILE A 31 10.97 14.73 5.31
C ILE A 31 11.53 15.26 3.98
N SER A 32 11.09 14.68 2.87
CA SER A 32 11.33 15.20 1.54
C SER A 32 10.11 15.12 0.63
N ASP A 33 9.94 16.11 -0.21
CA ASP A 33 8.99 16.13 -1.33
C ASP A 33 9.50 17.13 -2.37
N VAL A 34 9.15 16.93 -3.64
CA VAL A 34 9.45 17.86 -4.73
C VAL A 34 8.60 19.14 -4.62
N ASP A 35 7.47 19.07 -3.94
CA ASP A 35 6.58 20.22 -3.66
C ASP A 35 7.01 20.91 -2.37
N SER A 36 7.72 22.00 -2.52
CA SER A 36 8.24 22.80 -1.38
C SER A 36 7.13 23.40 -0.49
N ALA A 37 5.90 23.57 -1.00
CA ALA A 37 4.78 24.06 -0.21
C ALA A 37 4.31 22.99 0.78
N LYS A 38 4.16 21.76 0.32
CA LYS A 38 3.82 20.61 1.18
C LYS A 38 4.89 20.36 2.23
N VAL A 39 6.16 20.47 1.86
CA VAL A 39 7.28 20.33 2.81
C VAL A 39 7.20 21.37 3.91
N ARG A 40 6.94 22.64 3.57
CA ARG A 40 6.79 23.72 4.56
C ARG A 40 5.61 23.50 5.50
N GLU A 41 4.45 23.12 4.95
CA GLU A 41 3.26 22.81 5.73
C GLU A 41 3.51 21.64 6.71
N ALA A 42 4.03 20.54 6.21
CA ALA A 42 4.34 19.36 7.01
C ALA A 42 5.39 19.67 8.11
N LYS A 43 6.44 20.45 7.79
CA LYS A 43 7.44 20.89 8.75
C LYS A 43 6.82 21.63 9.93
N LEU A 44 5.94 22.58 9.65
CA LEU A 44 5.29 23.40 10.68
C LEU A 44 4.30 22.57 11.51
N LYS A 45 3.47 21.78 10.84
CA LYS A 45 2.43 20.98 11.50
C LYS A 45 2.98 19.90 12.42
N PHE A 46 4.07 19.24 12.03
CA PHE A 46 4.65 18.09 12.74
C PHE A 46 5.99 18.39 13.41
N ASN A 47 6.43 19.65 13.41
CA ASN A 47 7.69 20.11 14.01
C ASN A 47 8.92 19.28 13.56
N VAL A 48 9.00 18.99 12.24
CA VAL A 48 10.08 18.18 11.66
C VAL A 48 11.37 19.00 11.59
N LYS A 49 12.48 18.43 12.07
CA LYS A 49 13.77 19.12 12.17
C LYS A 49 14.40 19.40 10.80
N SER A 50 14.48 18.37 9.96
CA SER A 50 15.19 18.45 8.68
C SER A 50 14.23 18.27 7.51
N THR A 51 14.39 19.13 6.50
CA THR A 51 13.58 19.07 5.27
C THR A 51 14.48 19.09 4.05
N TYR A 52 14.10 18.31 3.04
CA TYR A 52 14.86 18.16 1.81
C TYR A 52 13.95 18.33 0.60
N SER A 53 14.49 18.87 -0.49
CA SER A 53 13.77 19.02 -1.76
C SER A 53 13.81 17.74 -2.62
N ASP A 54 14.65 16.79 -2.24
CA ASP A 54 14.84 15.52 -2.94
C ASP A 54 15.11 14.37 -1.95
N HIS A 55 14.81 13.15 -2.39
CA HIS A 55 14.96 11.94 -1.57
C HIS A 55 16.42 11.59 -1.30
N ARG A 56 17.32 11.81 -2.27
CA ARG A 56 18.73 11.43 -2.15
C ARG A 56 19.42 12.21 -1.04
N SER A 57 19.19 13.53 -0.98
CA SER A 57 19.68 14.36 0.11
C SER A 57 19.17 13.92 1.47
N LEU A 58 17.92 13.45 1.56
CA LEU A 58 17.37 12.87 2.79
C LEU A 58 18.10 11.58 3.15
N LEU A 59 18.22 10.64 2.21
CA LEU A 59 18.84 9.33 2.44
C LEU A 59 20.31 9.42 2.84
N GLU A 60 21.08 10.33 2.24
CA GLU A 60 22.52 10.47 2.49
C GLU A 60 22.86 11.27 3.75
N LYS A 61 22.00 12.25 4.11
CA LYS A 61 22.33 13.25 5.15
C LYS A 61 21.59 13.05 6.48
N ALA A 62 20.47 12.34 6.47
CA ALA A 62 19.68 12.14 7.66
C ALA A 62 20.07 10.84 8.38
N ASP A 63 20.20 10.91 9.71
CA ASP A 63 20.39 9.74 10.56
C ASP A 63 19.03 9.11 10.86
N LEU A 64 18.74 7.95 10.23
CA LEU A 64 17.41 7.32 10.19
C LEU A 64 17.48 5.83 10.51
N ASP A 65 16.55 5.36 11.33
CA ASP A 65 16.30 3.94 11.57
C ASP A 65 15.34 3.35 10.54
N LEU A 66 14.44 4.18 10.00
CA LEU A 66 13.41 3.79 9.03
C LEU A 66 13.17 4.91 8.01
N VAL A 67 13.06 4.53 6.75
CA VAL A 67 12.58 5.37 5.66
C VAL A 67 11.19 4.92 5.23
N VAL A 68 10.22 5.84 5.21
CA VAL A 68 8.86 5.61 4.72
C VAL A 68 8.73 6.21 3.32
N ILE A 69 8.31 5.41 2.36
CA ILE A 69 8.19 5.82 0.95
C ILE A 69 6.71 5.93 0.58
N CYS A 70 6.24 7.17 0.36
CA CYS A 70 4.85 7.55 0.09
C CYS A 70 4.72 8.38 -1.20
N VAL A 71 5.27 7.88 -2.27
CA VAL A 71 5.33 8.55 -3.58
C VAL A 71 4.40 7.88 -4.60
N ALA A 72 4.44 8.32 -5.87
CA ALA A 72 3.71 7.64 -6.94
C ALA A 72 4.28 6.24 -7.21
N ASN A 73 3.40 5.29 -7.58
CA ASN A 73 3.70 3.85 -7.64
C ASN A 73 4.95 3.50 -8.47
N HIS A 74 5.16 4.20 -9.59
CA HIS A 74 6.31 3.93 -10.48
C HIS A 74 7.67 4.25 -9.85
N LEU A 75 7.69 5.03 -8.77
CA LEU A 75 8.92 5.39 -8.06
C LEU A 75 9.24 4.43 -6.90
N HIS A 76 8.32 3.55 -6.51
CA HIS A 76 8.51 2.67 -5.36
C HIS A 76 9.72 1.79 -5.48
N HIS A 77 9.93 1.17 -6.66
CA HIS A 77 11.05 0.28 -6.92
C HIS A 77 12.39 0.98 -6.73
N ASP A 78 12.64 2.05 -7.48
CA ASP A 78 13.95 2.71 -7.53
C ASP A 78 14.32 3.32 -6.17
N LEU A 79 13.37 4.03 -5.55
CA LEU A 79 13.59 4.65 -4.25
C LEU A 79 13.79 3.61 -3.12
N THR A 80 13.09 2.48 -3.19
CA THR A 80 13.28 1.41 -2.21
C THR A 80 14.66 0.77 -2.34
N ILE A 81 15.10 0.50 -3.57
CA ILE A 81 16.43 -0.06 -3.80
C ILE A 81 17.50 0.91 -3.31
N GLU A 82 17.42 2.19 -3.69
CA GLU A 82 18.37 3.21 -3.25
C GLU A 82 18.44 3.32 -1.72
N ALA A 83 17.30 3.37 -1.05
CA ALA A 83 17.26 3.44 0.41
C ALA A 83 17.85 2.19 1.09
N LEU A 84 17.56 1.00 0.58
CA LEU A 84 18.12 -0.26 1.09
C LEU A 84 19.63 -0.32 0.89
N GLU A 85 20.16 0.09 -0.28
CA GLU A 85 21.58 0.09 -0.61
C GLU A 85 22.37 1.10 0.22
N LEU A 86 21.75 2.21 0.61
CA LEU A 86 22.29 3.17 1.57
C LEU A 86 22.17 2.71 3.03
N GLY A 87 21.63 1.52 3.27
CA GLY A 87 21.63 0.88 4.58
C GLY A 87 20.43 1.23 5.46
N HIS A 88 19.34 1.73 4.91
CA HIS A 88 18.11 2.03 5.65
C HIS A 88 17.15 0.84 5.67
N ASN A 89 16.36 0.69 6.74
CA ASN A 89 15.14 -0.10 6.70
C ASN A 89 14.05 0.69 5.97
N VAL A 90 13.17 0.01 5.25
CA VAL A 90 12.17 0.65 4.39
C VAL A 90 10.76 0.17 4.71
N LEU A 91 9.84 1.11 4.86
CA LEU A 91 8.41 0.92 4.79
C LEU A 91 7.90 1.57 3.50
N CYS A 92 7.52 0.77 2.52
CA CYS A 92 7.04 1.28 1.23
C CYS A 92 5.52 1.14 1.13
N GLU A 93 4.84 2.16 0.62
CA GLU A 93 3.43 2.09 0.31
C GLU A 93 3.13 1.04 -0.77
N LYS A 94 1.90 0.58 -0.77
CA LYS A 94 1.40 -0.33 -1.81
C LYS A 94 1.09 0.45 -3.12
N PRO A 95 1.13 -0.21 -4.28
CA PRO A 95 1.65 -1.55 -4.52
C PRO A 95 3.17 -1.59 -4.35
N MET A 96 3.73 -2.77 -4.06
CA MET A 96 5.19 -2.92 -3.89
C MET A 96 5.98 -2.41 -5.10
N ALA A 97 5.52 -2.78 -6.30
CA ALA A 97 6.08 -2.36 -7.58
C ALA A 97 5.02 -2.48 -8.68
N LEU A 98 5.32 -2.00 -9.89
CA LEU A 98 4.41 -2.12 -11.04
C LEU A 98 4.43 -3.50 -11.70
N ASN A 99 5.43 -4.33 -11.43
CA ASN A 99 5.58 -5.66 -12.02
C ASN A 99 6.35 -6.60 -11.09
N LEU A 100 6.26 -7.89 -11.39
CA LEU A 100 6.89 -8.95 -10.59
C LEU A 100 8.42 -8.91 -10.59
N LYS A 101 9.05 -8.50 -11.70
CA LYS A 101 10.51 -8.41 -11.81
C LYS A 101 11.06 -7.38 -10.80
N ASP A 102 10.46 -6.21 -10.77
CA ASP A 102 10.86 -5.13 -9.88
C ASP A 102 10.58 -5.49 -8.41
N ALA A 103 9.42 -6.09 -8.11
CA ALA A 103 9.12 -6.57 -6.77
C ALA A 103 10.15 -7.61 -6.27
N ARG A 104 10.56 -8.54 -7.12
CA ARG A 104 11.61 -9.52 -6.78
C ARG A 104 12.96 -8.85 -6.53
N ALA A 105 13.34 -7.88 -7.36
CA ALA A 105 14.58 -7.12 -7.18
C ALA A 105 14.61 -6.42 -5.81
N MET A 106 13.51 -5.77 -5.40
CA MET A 106 13.41 -5.16 -4.07
C MET A 106 13.62 -6.16 -2.94
N ILE A 107 13.03 -7.37 -3.03
CA ILE A 107 13.20 -8.43 -2.03
C ILE A 107 14.66 -8.92 -1.99
N GLU A 108 15.28 -9.12 -3.16
CA GLU A 108 16.67 -9.58 -3.25
C GLU A 108 17.65 -8.56 -2.66
N VAL A 109 17.45 -7.27 -2.94
CA VAL A 109 18.28 -6.20 -2.37
C VAL A 109 18.09 -6.13 -0.85
N SER A 110 16.85 -6.20 -0.35
CA SER A 110 16.57 -6.23 1.09
C SER A 110 17.34 -7.37 1.80
N LYS A 111 17.32 -8.58 1.22
CA LYS A 111 18.06 -9.74 1.74
C LYS A 111 19.58 -9.53 1.68
N ARG A 112 20.11 -9.07 0.53
CA ARG A 112 21.53 -8.79 0.32
C ARG A 112 22.08 -7.77 1.32
N MET A 113 21.33 -6.70 1.53
CA MET A 113 21.69 -5.61 2.45
C MET A 113 21.38 -5.92 3.91
N LYS A 114 20.68 -7.04 4.19
CA LYS A 114 20.21 -7.42 5.54
C LYS A 114 19.39 -6.31 6.19
N LYS A 115 18.55 -5.64 5.40
CA LYS A 115 17.63 -4.57 5.84
C LYS A 115 16.19 -5.01 5.70
N THR A 116 15.37 -4.53 6.59
CA THR A 116 13.93 -4.82 6.57
C THR A 116 13.25 -4.04 5.45
N LEU A 117 12.47 -4.74 4.64
CA LEU A 117 11.51 -4.15 3.71
C LEU A 117 10.10 -4.59 4.10
N LEU A 118 9.25 -3.62 4.41
CA LEU A 118 7.83 -3.82 4.68
C LEU A 118 7.00 -3.09 3.63
N ILE A 119 5.93 -3.73 3.18
CA ILE A 119 4.93 -3.11 2.30
C ILE A 119 3.66 -2.83 3.11
N VAL A 120 3.08 -1.65 2.93
CA VAL A 120 1.91 -1.21 3.69
C VAL A 120 0.63 -1.90 3.19
N ASN A 121 0.39 -3.11 3.69
CA ASN A 121 -0.88 -3.81 3.51
C ASN A 121 -1.77 -3.58 4.74
N ASN A 122 -2.33 -2.38 4.83
CA ASN A 122 -2.97 -1.88 6.05
C ASN A 122 -4.33 -2.50 6.37
N PHE A 123 -4.99 -3.21 5.43
CA PHE A 123 -6.32 -3.80 5.70
C PHE A 123 -6.30 -4.94 6.70
N ARG A 124 -5.17 -5.60 6.90
CA ARG A 124 -4.99 -6.54 8.03
C ARG A 124 -5.03 -5.81 9.38
N TRP A 125 -4.60 -4.56 9.42
CA TRP A 125 -4.48 -3.69 10.59
C TRP A 125 -5.60 -2.66 10.63
N ASP A 126 -6.71 -2.97 9.96
CA ASP A 126 -7.76 -1.99 9.65
C ASP A 126 -8.29 -1.32 10.91
N TYR A 127 -7.82 -0.09 11.12
CA TYR A 127 -8.34 0.77 12.17
C TYR A 127 -9.82 1.13 11.96
N LEU A 128 -10.36 0.89 10.76
CA LEU A 128 -11.77 1.10 10.43
C LEU A 128 -12.64 -0.09 10.89
N ASN A 129 -12.04 -1.26 11.12
CA ASN A 129 -12.78 -2.44 11.55
C ASN A 129 -11.97 -3.36 12.47
N PRO A 130 -11.88 -3.05 13.78
CA PRO A 130 -11.16 -3.87 14.76
C PRO A 130 -11.64 -5.33 14.83
N SER A 131 -12.83 -5.65 14.27
CA SER A 131 -13.35 -7.02 14.19
C SER A 131 -12.58 -7.94 13.24
N ILE A 132 -11.71 -7.42 12.37
CA ILE A 132 -10.87 -8.25 11.48
C ILE A 132 -9.91 -9.14 12.30
N PHE A 133 -9.30 -8.63 13.36
CA PHE A 133 -8.48 -9.45 14.26
C PHE A 133 -9.29 -10.49 15.02
N GLN A 134 -10.47 -10.12 15.46
CA GLN A 134 -11.39 -11.04 16.11
C GLN A 134 -11.82 -12.15 15.13
N LEU A 135 -12.19 -11.80 13.90
CA LEU A 135 -12.51 -12.77 12.84
C LEU A 135 -11.33 -13.72 12.59
N LYS A 136 -10.11 -13.19 12.47
CA LYS A 136 -8.90 -14.02 12.29
C LYS A 136 -8.70 -14.98 13.47
N SER A 137 -8.83 -14.50 14.70
CA SER A 137 -8.75 -15.34 15.90
C SER A 137 -9.79 -16.45 15.91
N MET A 138 -11.04 -16.16 15.50
CA MET A 138 -12.10 -17.17 15.39
C MET A 138 -11.81 -18.21 14.30
N ILE A 139 -11.25 -17.78 13.16
CA ILE A 139 -10.80 -18.70 12.10
C ILE A 139 -9.70 -19.61 12.63
N ASP A 140 -8.67 -19.05 13.25
CA ASP A 140 -7.50 -19.78 13.74
C ASP A 140 -7.84 -20.75 14.88
N SER A 141 -8.85 -20.44 15.69
CA SER A 141 -9.37 -21.32 16.74
C SER A 141 -10.27 -22.44 16.22
N GLY A 142 -10.55 -22.46 14.91
CA GLY A 142 -11.40 -23.48 14.29
C GLY A 142 -12.90 -23.29 14.49
N TRP A 143 -13.36 -22.14 15.04
CA TRP A 143 -14.78 -21.87 15.28
C TRP A 143 -15.67 -22.14 14.06
N PHE A 144 -15.21 -21.75 12.86
CA PHE A 144 -15.96 -21.94 11.61
C PHE A 144 -15.73 -23.30 10.96
N GLY A 145 -14.94 -24.18 11.59
CA GLY A 145 -14.49 -25.42 10.97
C GLY A 145 -13.54 -25.15 9.78
N ARG A 146 -13.59 -26.02 8.79
CA ARG A 146 -12.71 -25.90 7.61
C ARG A 146 -13.17 -24.71 6.74
N ILE A 147 -12.29 -23.72 6.58
CA ILE A 147 -12.47 -22.65 5.61
C ILE A 147 -12.13 -23.18 4.22
N TYR A 148 -13.03 -23.06 3.27
CA TYR A 148 -12.85 -23.49 1.87
C TYR A 148 -13.11 -22.39 0.86
N HIS A 149 -13.79 -21.29 1.30
CA HIS A 149 -14.12 -20.14 0.46
C HIS A 149 -14.13 -18.86 1.27
N ILE A 150 -13.49 -17.80 0.74
CA ILE A 150 -13.52 -16.44 1.29
C ILE A 150 -13.90 -15.48 0.16
N ARG A 151 -14.96 -14.72 0.35
CA ARG A 151 -15.38 -13.68 -0.59
C ARG A 151 -15.03 -12.29 -0.07
N LEU A 152 -14.38 -11.50 -0.91
CA LEU A 152 -13.86 -10.18 -0.60
C LEU A 152 -14.38 -9.17 -1.61
N ASN A 153 -15.12 -8.17 -1.16
CA ASN A 153 -15.66 -7.14 -2.02
C ASN A 153 -15.14 -5.77 -1.58
N ARG A 154 -14.66 -4.99 -2.53
CA ARG A 154 -14.37 -3.58 -2.29
C ARG A 154 -14.93 -2.74 -3.43
N ILE A 155 -16.14 -2.28 -3.22
CA ILE A 155 -16.90 -1.52 -4.21
C ILE A 155 -17.08 -0.11 -3.67
N ARG A 156 -16.58 0.91 -4.39
CA ARG A 156 -16.73 2.32 -4.06
C ARG A 156 -17.89 2.93 -4.86
N SER A 157 -18.51 3.96 -4.32
CA SER A 157 -19.57 4.67 -5.05
C SER A 157 -18.98 5.71 -6.02
N LYS A 158 -19.75 6.08 -7.04
CA LYS A 158 -19.44 7.12 -8.05
C LYS A 158 -19.01 8.47 -7.48
N THR A 159 -19.32 8.73 -6.22
CA THR A 159 -18.96 9.94 -5.49
C THR A 159 -17.53 9.92 -4.95
N PHE A 160 -16.76 8.86 -5.25
CA PHE A 160 -15.34 8.87 -4.94
C PHE A 160 -14.70 10.03 -5.72
N PRO A 161 -14.08 11.01 -5.03
CA PRO A 161 -13.63 12.21 -5.69
C PRO A 161 -12.42 11.91 -6.59
N PHE A 162 -12.68 11.65 -7.88
CA PHE A 162 -11.61 11.65 -8.88
C PHE A 162 -10.84 12.97 -8.89
N ASN A 163 -11.39 14.00 -8.28
CA ASN A 163 -10.74 15.29 -8.08
C ASN A 163 -9.53 15.21 -7.14
N ASP A 164 -9.45 14.20 -6.25
CA ASP A 164 -8.31 13.99 -5.36
C ASP A 164 -7.27 13.00 -5.92
N TYR A 165 -7.57 12.31 -7.02
CA TYR A 165 -6.55 11.55 -7.72
C TYR A 165 -5.61 12.54 -8.40
N SER A 166 -4.38 12.59 -7.96
CA SER A 166 -3.29 13.19 -8.72
C SER A 166 -3.27 12.57 -10.11
N ARG A 167 -2.93 13.33 -11.14
CA ARG A 167 -2.96 12.86 -12.53
C ARG A 167 -2.21 11.55 -12.78
N TRP A 168 -1.21 11.24 -11.93
CA TRP A 168 -0.44 10.00 -12.05
C TRP A 168 -1.28 8.73 -11.78
N ASN A 169 -2.29 8.79 -10.92
CA ASN A 169 -3.19 7.66 -10.64
C ASN A 169 -4.05 7.25 -11.85
N LEU A 170 -4.25 8.18 -12.78
CA LEU A 170 -5.02 7.97 -14.01
C LEU A 170 -4.12 7.74 -15.24
N ASP A 171 -2.81 7.64 -15.07
CA ASP A 171 -1.86 7.20 -16.09
C ASP A 171 -1.37 5.79 -15.76
N SER A 172 -1.80 4.80 -16.55
CA SER A 172 -1.46 3.38 -16.32
C SER A 172 0.05 3.10 -16.31
N ARG A 173 0.86 3.95 -16.96
CA ARG A 173 2.32 3.84 -16.95
C ARG A 173 2.92 4.23 -15.59
N LEU A 174 2.26 5.12 -14.87
CA LEU A 174 2.70 5.63 -13.58
C LEU A 174 2.04 4.89 -12.41
N SER A 175 0.77 4.52 -12.57
CA SER A 175 0.00 3.80 -11.55
C SER A 175 0.17 2.28 -11.59
N GLY A 176 0.43 1.73 -12.78
CA GLY A 176 0.48 0.29 -13.03
C GLY A 176 -0.88 -0.32 -13.41
N GLY A 177 -1.96 0.46 -13.39
CA GLY A 177 -3.33 0.02 -13.69
C GLY A 177 -4.36 0.85 -12.94
N GLY A 178 -5.58 0.32 -12.86
CA GLY A 178 -6.72 0.96 -12.21
C GLY A 178 -7.11 0.35 -10.88
N VAL A 179 -8.39 -0.05 -10.77
CA VAL A 179 -8.95 -0.57 -9.52
C VAL A 179 -8.25 -1.83 -9.03
N LEU A 180 -7.79 -2.70 -9.94
CA LEU A 180 -7.10 -3.92 -9.55
C LEU A 180 -5.78 -3.61 -8.84
N ILE A 181 -4.98 -2.67 -9.34
CA ILE A 181 -3.71 -2.30 -8.71
C ILE A 181 -3.90 -1.44 -7.46
N ASP A 182 -4.98 -0.67 -7.39
CA ASP A 182 -5.30 0.18 -6.23
C ASP A 182 -5.87 -0.63 -5.06
N LEU A 183 -6.94 -1.40 -5.30
CA LEU A 183 -7.68 -2.11 -4.25
C LEU A 183 -7.31 -3.60 -4.13
N GLY A 184 -6.83 -4.21 -5.23
CA GLY A 184 -6.48 -5.63 -5.27
C GLY A 184 -5.45 -6.04 -4.24
N PRO A 185 -4.31 -5.34 -4.08
CA PRO A 185 -3.30 -5.69 -3.08
C PRO A 185 -3.88 -5.80 -1.66
N HIS A 186 -4.76 -4.89 -1.28
CA HIS A 186 -5.40 -4.90 0.03
C HIS A 186 -6.32 -6.12 0.23
N MET A 187 -7.17 -6.40 -0.76
CA MET A 187 -8.18 -7.46 -0.62
C MET A 187 -7.56 -8.84 -0.76
N ILE A 188 -6.62 -9.00 -1.72
CA ILE A 188 -5.92 -10.28 -1.92
C ILE A 188 -5.06 -10.61 -0.70
N ASP A 189 -4.31 -9.63 -0.19
CA ASP A 189 -3.50 -9.79 1.00
C ASP A 189 -4.34 -10.16 2.23
N LEU A 190 -5.47 -9.47 2.43
CA LEU A 190 -6.41 -9.78 3.51
C LEU A 190 -6.95 -11.21 3.40
N GLY A 191 -7.36 -11.62 2.20
CA GLY A 191 -7.87 -12.98 1.96
C GLY A 191 -6.84 -14.06 2.24
N MET A 192 -5.61 -13.89 1.77
CA MET A 192 -4.50 -14.81 2.02
C MET A 192 -4.15 -14.86 3.51
N TRP A 193 -4.14 -13.72 4.19
CA TRP A 193 -3.90 -13.65 5.63
C TRP A 193 -5.00 -14.36 6.43
N LEU A 194 -6.26 -14.14 6.09
CA LEU A 194 -7.39 -14.86 6.72
C LEU A 194 -7.30 -16.37 6.50
N ALA A 195 -6.89 -16.79 5.29
CA ALA A 195 -6.68 -18.20 4.96
C ALA A 195 -5.42 -18.80 5.59
N SER A 196 -4.50 -18.01 6.14
CA SER A 196 -3.15 -18.42 6.57
C SER A 196 -2.35 -19.12 5.47
N GLU A 197 -2.59 -18.76 4.18
CA GLU A 197 -1.93 -19.40 3.04
C GLU A 197 -1.60 -18.35 1.97
N TYR A 198 -0.35 -18.36 1.51
CA TYR A 198 0.17 -17.39 0.53
C TYR A 198 0.60 -18.04 -0.79
N ARG A 199 0.47 -19.37 -0.93
CA ARG A 199 0.82 -20.08 -2.15
C ARG A 199 -0.40 -20.25 -3.04
N VAL A 200 -0.27 -19.75 -4.26
CA VAL A 200 -1.33 -19.70 -5.26
C VAL A 200 -1.15 -20.88 -6.23
N ASN A 201 -2.21 -21.66 -6.42
CA ASN A 201 -2.27 -22.73 -7.41
C ASN A 201 -2.78 -22.23 -8.76
N ALA A 202 -3.86 -21.44 -8.77
CA ALA A 202 -4.47 -20.95 -10.01
C ALA A 202 -5.16 -19.59 -9.81
N VAL A 203 -5.22 -18.81 -10.87
CA VAL A 203 -5.95 -17.54 -10.92
C VAL A 203 -6.79 -17.48 -12.20
N LEU A 204 -8.03 -17.05 -12.05
CA LEU A 204 -8.92 -16.68 -13.15
C LEU A 204 -9.55 -15.34 -12.83
N GLY A 205 -9.55 -14.42 -13.79
CA GLY A 205 -10.17 -13.12 -13.55
C GLY A 205 -10.28 -12.29 -14.82
N SER A 206 -10.99 -11.18 -14.69
CA SER A 206 -11.16 -10.17 -15.73
C SER A 206 -11.11 -8.78 -15.13
N THR A 207 -10.68 -7.83 -15.94
CA THR A 207 -10.78 -6.39 -15.68
C THR A 207 -11.55 -5.73 -16.79
N ASP A 208 -12.26 -4.65 -16.50
CA ASP A 208 -13.02 -3.89 -17.47
C ASP A 208 -12.93 -2.39 -17.20
N GLN A 209 -13.20 -1.59 -18.24
CA GLN A 209 -13.31 -0.13 -18.24
C GLN A 209 -14.80 0.26 -18.31
N GLY A 210 -15.59 -0.26 -17.35
CA GLY A 210 -17.04 -0.32 -17.49
C GLY A 210 -17.75 1.02 -17.46
N LEU A 211 -17.56 1.83 -16.42
CA LEU A 211 -18.40 3.00 -16.16
C LEU A 211 -17.67 4.34 -16.29
N LEU A 212 -16.39 4.40 -15.97
CA LEU A 212 -15.66 5.67 -15.91
C LEU A 212 -15.00 6.04 -17.24
N LYS A 213 -14.96 5.11 -18.20
CA LYS A 213 -14.38 5.28 -19.53
C LYS A 213 -12.98 5.93 -19.51
N LEU A 214 -12.18 5.55 -18.52
CA LEU A 214 -10.80 5.99 -18.38
C LEU A 214 -9.93 5.21 -19.36
N GLU A 215 -9.18 5.89 -20.18
CA GLU A 215 -8.35 5.24 -21.20
C GLU A 215 -7.29 4.33 -20.54
N LYS A 216 -7.29 3.02 -20.87
CA LYS A 216 -6.34 2.00 -20.40
C LYS A 216 -6.27 1.81 -18.87
N ILE A 217 -7.32 2.20 -18.15
CA ILE A 217 -7.42 2.04 -16.71
C ILE A 217 -8.71 1.29 -16.38
N ASP A 218 -8.57 0.16 -15.70
CA ASP A 218 -9.69 -0.64 -15.23
C ASP A 218 -10.41 0.06 -14.07
N ASP A 219 -11.74 0.11 -14.11
CA ASP A 219 -12.58 0.60 -13.02
C ASP A 219 -13.40 -0.52 -12.36
N PHE A 220 -13.32 -1.72 -12.95
CA PHE A 220 -13.88 -2.95 -12.42
C PHE A 220 -12.89 -4.11 -12.56
N ALA A 221 -12.81 -4.97 -11.56
CA ALA A 221 -12.07 -6.21 -11.60
C ALA A 221 -12.81 -7.29 -10.80
N SER A 222 -12.86 -8.49 -11.33
CA SER A 222 -13.40 -9.66 -10.65
C SER A 222 -12.51 -10.88 -10.88
N GLY A 223 -12.31 -11.70 -9.84
CA GLY A 223 -11.45 -12.86 -9.99
C GLY A 223 -11.60 -13.90 -8.90
N ILE A 224 -11.06 -15.07 -9.20
CA ILE A 224 -10.97 -16.22 -8.32
C ILE A 224 -9.50 -16.62 -8.21
N ILE A 225 -9.04 -16.78 -6.98
CA ILE A 225 -7.69 -17.24 -6.65
C ILE A 225 -7.82 -18.56 -5.90
N LYS A 226 -7.28 -19.65 -6.46
CA LYS A 226 -7.20 -20.95 -5.80
C LYS A 226 -5.88 -21.06 -5.08
N LEU A 227 -5.91 -21.23 -3.76
CA LEU A 227 -4.72 -21.47 -2.95
C LEU A 227 -4.33 -22.95 -2.94
N GLU A 228 -3.06 -23.26 -2.64
CA GLU A 228 -2.59 -24.67 -2.55
C GLU A 228 -3.30 -25.47 -1.46
N SER A 229 -3.67 -24.82 -0.36
CA SER A 229 -4.49 -25.43 0.72
C SER A 229 -5.89 -25.88 0.28
N GLY A 230 -6.30 -25.47 -0.93
CA GLY A 230 -7.64 -25.74 -1.47
C GLY A 230 -8.66 -24.63 -1.15
N VAL A 231 -8.30 -23.60 -0.38
CA VAL A 231 -9.15 -22.42 -0.19
C VAL A 231 -9.31 -21.66 -1.49
N THR A 232 -10.50 -21.16 -1.74
CA THR A 232 -10.81 -20.30 -2.90
C THR A 232 -11.10 -18.88 -2.39
N LEU A 233 -10.35 -17.90 -2.89
CA LEU A 233 -10.66 -16.49 -2.70
C LEU A 233 -11.43 -15.98 -3.92
N GLN A 234 -12.56 -15.35 -3.70
CA GLN A 234 -13.27 -14.58 -4.72
C GLN A 234 -13.11 -13.10 -4.40
N VAL A 235 -12.69 -12.31 -5.39
CA VAL A 235 -12.41 -10.89 -5.21
C VAL A 235 -13.18 -10.08 -6.25
N ASP A 236 -14.00 -9.13 -5.78
CA ASP A 236 -14.76 -8.21 -6.63
C ASP A 236 -14.42 -6.77 -6.24
N LEU A 237 -13.93 -5.99 -7.20
CA LEU A 237 -13.42 -4.63 -7.01
C LEU A 237 -14.08 -3.66 -7.97
N SER A 238 -14.48 -2.50 -7.50
CA SER A 238 -14.97 -1.43 -8.38
C SER A 238 -14.74 -0.05 -7.78
N TRP A 239 -14.42 0.92 -8.64
CA TRP A 239 -14.45 2.34 -8.31
C TRP A 239 -15.83 2.98 -8.56
N SER A 240 -16.71 2.27 -9.24
CA SER A 240 -17.93 2.82 -9.81
C SER A 240 -19.15 2.00 -9.42
N SER A 241 -19.69 2.23 -8.24
CA SER A 241 -21.00 1.70 -7.86
C SER A 241 -22.08 2.79 -7.90
N HIS A 242 -23.28 2.42 -8.36
CA HIS A 242 -24.46 3.28 -8.28
C HIS A 242 -25.12 3.25 -6.90
N HIS A 243 -24.78 2.29 -6.06
CA HIS A 243 -25.34 2.15 -4.73
C HIS A 243 -24.40 2.72 -3.67
N LYS A 244 -24.97 3.34 -2.63
CA LYS A 244 -24.20 3.61 -1.42
C LYS A 244 -23.70 2.27 -0.89
N PRO A 245 -22.43 2.17 -0.43
CA PRO A 245 -21.99 0.95 0.21
C PRO A 245 -22.95 0.57 1.32
N SER A 246 -23.62 -0.56 1.19
CA SER A 246 -24.30 -1.19 2.32
C SER A 246 -23.25 -2.01 3.05
N TRP A 247 -22.97 -1.60 4.26
CA TRP A 247 -22.11 -2.35 5.19
C TRP A 247 -22.89 -3.53 5.76
#